data_e63fefd2e6b63417b88b424237ab5d29
#
_entry.id   e63fefd2e6b63417b88b424237ab5d29
#
_cell.length_a   1.000
_cell.length_b   1.000
_cell.length_c   1.000
_cell.angle_alpha   90.00
_cell.angle_beta   90.00
_cell.angle_gamma   90.00
#
_symmetry.space_group_name_H-M   'P 1'
#
loop_
_entity.id
_entity.type
_entity.pdbx_description
1 polymer ?
#
loop_
_entity_poly.entity_id
_entity_poly.type
_entity_poly.pdbx_seq_one_letter_code
_entity_poly.pdbx_strand_id
1 'polypeptide(L)'
;KLIYGISVIAVCFVIQYAAVIVFGFIKGLGGVFPVKSYLLCALFTFVPTIEIYIVQHTLSFLFKNQAISFFAGVIGEFLGLFSMFLPQLPLLRKLIIWGHYGALQFVGLNWDRETRISDFYYFDLDWAFFTAVVIVTIVLYFAGRKLFTLKEV
;
A
#
# COMPACT_ATOMS: atom_id res chain seq x y z
N LYS A 1 -17.29 -12.57 1.01
CA LYS A 1 -16.38 -12.13 2.11
C LYS A 1 -15.27 -11.21 1.59
N LEU A 2 -14.53 -11.61 0.53
CA LEU A 2 -13.43 -10.80 -0.03
C LEU A 2 -13.90 -9.39 -0.47
N ILE A 3 -14.98 -9.31 -1.25
CA ILE A 3 -15.56 -8.03 -1.70
C ILE A 3 -15.99 -7.17 -0.51
N TYR A 4 -16.60 -7.77 0.50
CA TYR A 4 -16.99 -7.06 1.74
C TYR A 4 -15.77 -6.44 2.42
N GLY A 5 -14.67 -7.20 2.56
CA GLY A 5 -13.44 -6.66 3.15
C GLY A 5 -12.83 -5.52 2.33
N ILE A 6 -12.82 -5.64 1.00
CA ILE A 6 -12.38 -4.54 0.11
C ILE A 6 -13.25 -3.30 0.31
N SER A 7 -14.57 -3.46 0.44
CA SER A 7 -15.47 -2.32 0.71
C SER A 7 -15.19 -1.65 2.06
N VAL A 8 -14.92 -2.43 3.09
CA VAL A 8 -14.54 -1.90 4.42
C VAL A 8 -13.22 -1.12 4.33
N ILE A 9 -12.20 -1.67 3.65
CA ILE A 9 -10.93 -0.98 3.42
C ILE A 9 -11.16 0.34 2.68
N ALA A 10 -11.97 0.34 1.62
CA ALA A 10 -12.28 1.55 0.86
C ALA A 10 -12.94 2.62 1.74
N VAL A 11 -13.90 2.25 2.58
CA VAL A 11 -14.56 3.18 3.52
C VAL A 11 -13.55 3.73 4.53
N CYS A 12 -12.73 2.87 5.15
CA CYS A 12 -11.68 3.30 6.09
C CYS A 12 -10.69 4.26 5.42
N PHE A 13 -10.34 3.98 4.18
CA PHE A 13 -9.44 4.81 3.39
C PHE A 13 -10.02 6.20 3.13
N VAL A 14 -11.29 6.27 2.71
CA VAL A 14 -12.01 7.54 2.52
C VAL A 14 -12.06 8.34 3.83
N ILE A 15 -12.40 7.70 4.94
CA ILE A 15 -12.45 8.34 6.26
C ILE A 15 -11.08 8.90 6.65
N GLN A 16 -10.01 8.10 6.49
CA GLN A 16 -8.65 8.51 6.82
C GLN A 16 -8.22 9.73 6.01
N TYR A 17 -8.42 9.69 4.69
CA TYR A 17 -8.04 10.78 3.80
C TYR A 17 -8.90 12.04 4.03
N ALA A 18 -10.19 11.89 4.28
CA ALA A 18 -11.06 13.01 4.66
C ALA A 18 -10.63 13.65 5.99
N ALA A 19 -10.26 12.85 6.98
CA ALA A 19 -9.80 13.34 8.27
C ALA A 19 -8.52 14.18 8.13
N VAL A 20 -7.57 13.74 7.29
CA VAL A 20 -6.34 14.53 7.02
C VAL A 20 -6.66 15.85 6.34
N ILE A 21 -7.59 15.87 5.38
CA ILE A 21 -8.03 17.11 4.71
C ILE A 21 -8.66 18.07 5.74
N VAL A 22 -9.62 17.59 6.52
CA VAL A 22 -10.31 18.39 7.54
C VAL A 22 -9.31 18.96 8.55
N PHE A 23 -8.38 18.13 9.02
CA PHE A 23 -7.34 18.56 9.96
C PHE A 23 -6.42 19.63 9.32
N GLY A 24 -6.05 19.47 8.05
CA GLY A 24 -5.26 20.46 7.30
C GLY A 24 -5.98 21.83 7.22
N PHE A 25 -7.28 21.82 6.92
CA PHE A 25 -8.08 23.06 6.93
C PHE A 25 -8.14 23.71 8.29
N ILE A 26 -8.38 22.94 9.37
CA ILE A 26 -8.41 23.44 10.75
C ILE A 26 -7.07 24.09 11.14
N LYS A 27 -5.95 23.54 10.66
CA LYS A 27 -4.60 24.10 10.88
C LYS A 27 -4.22 25.26 9.96
N GLY A 28 -5.13 25.74 9.12
CA GLY A 28 -4.91 26.87 8.21
C GLY A 28 -4.11 26.52 6.96
N LEU A 29 -3.89 25.22 6.66
CA LEU A 29 -3.13 24.77 5.49
C LEU A 29 -3.98 24.70 4.21
N GLY A 30 -5.26 25.06 4.28
CA GLY A 30 -6.22 24.90 3.18
C GLY A 30 -5.84 25.64 1.88
N GLY A 31 -5.14 26.79 1.99
CA GLY A 31 -4.71 27.57 0.80
C GLY A 31 -3.51 26.99 0.05
N VAL A 32 -2.81 26.01 0.64
CA VAL A 32 -1.58 25.40 0.08
C VAL A 32 -1.76 23.91 -0.21
N PHE A 33 -2.99 23.39 -0.09
CA PHE A 33 -3.26 21.96 -0.20
C PHE A 33 -3.07 21.43 -1.63
N PRO A 34 -2.07 20.57 -1.91
CA PRO A 34 -1.79 20.06 -3.25
C PRO A 34 -2.75 18.89 -3.60
N VAL A 35 -3.99 19.23 -3.96
CA VAL A 35 -5.07 18.25 -4.22
C VAL A 35 -4.63 17.13 -5.15
N LYS A 36 -3.93 17.48 -6.25
CA LYS A 36 -3.45 16.49 -7.24
C LYS A 36 -2.50 15.47 -6.61
N SER A 37 -1.47 15.94 -5.91
CA SER A 37 -0.47 15.07 -5.26
C SER A 37 -1.12 14.21 -4.18
N TYR A 38 -2.11 14.76 -3.48
CA TYR A 38 -2.84 14.05 -2.43
C TYR A 38 -3.70 12.91 -3.01
N LEU A 39 -4.42 13.16 -4.10
CA LEU A 39 -5.20 12.13 -4.78
C LEU A 39 -4.30 11.04 -5.40
N LEU A 40 -3.16 11.43 -5.97
CA LEU A 40 -2.18 10.47 -6.46
C LEU A 40 -1.63 9.61 -5.33
N CYS A 41 -1.28 10.21 -4.18
CA CYS A 41 -0.85 9.47 -3.00
C CYS A 41 -1.90 8.48 -2.53
N ALA A 42 -3.17 8.90 -2.50
CA ALA A 42 -4.29 8.02 -2.18
C ALA A 42 -4.37 6.82 -3.15
N LEU A 43 -4.29 7.07 -4.45
CA LEU A 43 -4.35 6.01 -5.47
C LEU A 43 -3.18 5.03 -5.35
N PHE A 44 -1.95 5.55 -5.25
CA PHE A 44 -0.72 4.76 -5.18
C PHE A 44 -0.56 3.99 -3.86
N THR A 45 -1.28 4.39 -2.82
CA THR A 45 -1.35 3.67 -1.55
C THR A 45 -2.51 2.66 -1.54
N PHE A 46 -3.66 3.01 -2.13
CA PHE A 46 -4.85 2.17 -2.13
C PHE A 46 -4.64 0.85 -2.86
N VAL A 47 -4.01 0.86 -4.03
CA VAL A 47 -3.81 -0.36 -4.84
C VAL A 47 -2.94 -1.39 -4.12
N PRO A 48 -1.75 -1.07 -3.57
CA PRO A 48 -0.98 -2.01 -2.76
C PRO A 48 -1.73 -2.50 -1.50
N THR A 49 -2.56 -1.64 -0.88
CA THR A 49 -3.40 -2.07 0.25
C THR A 49 -4.34 -3.20 -0.14
N ILE A 50 -5.03 -3.05 -1.28
CA ILE A 50 -5.92 -4.10 -1.80
C ILE A 50 -5.14 -5.36 -2.15
N GLU A 51 -3.97 -5.23 -2.76
CA GLU A 51 -3.10 -6.34 -3.12
C GLU A 51 -2.71 -7.18 -1.89
N ILE A 52 -2.17 -6.53 -0.85
CA ILE A 52 -1.79 -7.17 0.41
C ILE A 52 -3.01 -7.83 1.07
N TYR A 53 -4.15 -7.13 1.08
CA TYR A 53 -5.39 -7.68 1.63
C TYR A 53 -5.82 -8.98 0.90
N ILE A 54 -5.77 -9.01 -0.44
CA ILE A 54 -6.12 -10.20 -1.22
C ILE A 54 -5.20 -11.37 -0.87
N VAL A 55 -3.89 -11.12 -0.81
CA VAL A 55 -2.90 -12.15 -0.43
C VAL A 55 -3.18 -12.66 0.98
N GLN A 56 -3.33 -11.77 1.94
CA GLN A 56 -3.56 -12.11 3.34
C GLN A 56 -4.87 -12.86 3.55
N HIS A 57 -5.93 -12.44 2.86
CA HIS A 57 -7.21 -13.12 2.88
C HIS A 57 -7.12 -14.54 2.29
N THR A 58 -6.41 -14.68 1.16
CA THR A 58 -6.19 -15.98 0.51
C THR A 58 -5.39 -16.92 1.40
N LEU A 59 -4.32 -16.44 2.03
CA LEU A 59 -3.53 -17.21 3.00
C LEU A 59 -4.38 -17.66 4.20
N SER A 60 -5.18 -16.75 4.77
CA SER A 60 -6.08 -17.05 5.89
C SER A 60 -7.11 -18.14 5.55
N PHE A 61 -7.49 -18.22 4.28
CA PHE A 61 -8.40 -19.25 3.80
C PHE A 61 -7.69 -20.59 3.53
N LEU A 62 -6.46 -20.54 3.00
CA LEU A 62 -5.71 -21.76 2.67
C LEU A 62 -5.25 -22.51 3.92
N PHE A 63 -4.85 -21.82 4.95
CA PHE A 63 -4.33 -22.42 6.18
C PHE A 63 -5.42 -22.55 7.24
N LYS A 64 -5.59 -23.77 7.80
CA LYS A 64 -6.50 -24.00 8.94
C LYS A 64 -6.03 -23.27 10.19
N ASN A 65 -4.72 -23.16 10.38
CA ASN A 65 -4.13 -22.42 11.48
C ASN A 65 -3.93 -20.96 11.08
N GLN A 66 -4.75 -20.08 11.65
CA GLN A 66 -4.70 -18.64 11.38
C GLN A 66 -3.38 -17.98 11.80
N ALA A 67 -2.64 -18.59 12.75
CA ALA A 67 -1.33 -18.08 13.15
C ALA A 67 -0.34 -18.07 11.98
N ILE A 68 -0.40 -19.06 11.08
CA ILE A 68 0.49 -19.12 9.90
C ILE A 68 0.23 -17.91 8.98
N SER A 69 -1.04 -17.63 8.70
CA SER A 69 -1.40 -16.47 7.88
C SER A 69 -0.99 -15.16 8.55
N PHE A 70 -1.20 -15.03 9.86
CA PHE A 70 -0.80 -13.84 10.61
C PHE A 70 0.71 -13.64 10.57
N PHE A 71 1.51 -14.65 10.88
CA PHE A 71 2.97 -14.55 10.83
C PHE A 71 3.50 -14.28 9.42
N ALA A 72 2.89 -14.87 8.39
CA ALA A 72 3.24 -14.56 7.00
C ALA A 72 3.04 -13.07 6.68
N GLY A 73 1.95 -12.47 7.16
CA GLY A 73 1.72 -11.03 7.04
C GLY A 73 2.77 -10.19 7.77
N VAL A 74 3.03 -10.51 9.03
CA VAL A 74 4.03 -9.81 9.84
C VAL A 74 5.42 -9.89 9.21
N ILE A 75 5.84 -11.07 8.77
CA ILE A 75 7.13 -11.25 8.07
C ILE A 75 7.14 -10.43 6.77
N GLY A 76 6.05 -10.46 6.01
CA GLY A 76 5.91 -9.67 4.79
C GLY A 76 6.08 -8.17 5.04
N GLU A 77 5.42 -7.62 6.07
CA GLU A 77 5.55 -6.22 6.47
C GLU A 77 7.00 -5.86 6.84
N PHE A 78 7.69 -6.71 7.62
CA PHE A 78 9.09 -6.49 7.94
C PHE A 78 9.97 -6.52 6.69
N LEU A 79 9.77 -7.48 5.78
CA LEU A 79 10.53 -7.55 4.53
C LEU A 79 10.27 -6.33 3.64
N GLY A 80 9.03 -5.88 3.55
CA GLY A 80 8.65 -4.66 2.84
C GLY A 80 9.35 -3.43 3.44
N LEU A 81 9.28 -3.27 4.76
CA LEU A 81 9.92 -2.16 5.47
C LEU A 81 11.45 -2.19 5.29
N PHE A 82 12.10 -3.34 5.51
CA PHE A 82 13.54 -3.46 5.32
C PHE A 82 13.97 -3.18 3.89
N SER A 83 13.15 -3.54 2.89
CA SER A 83 13.45 -3.25 1.49
C SER A 83 13.55 -1.73 1.22
N MET A 84 12.87 -0.91 2.02
CA MET A 84 12.93 0.56 1.90
C MET A 84 14.27 1.13 2.37
N PHE A 85 14.94 0.45 3.32
CA PHE A 85 16.26 0.86 3.83
C PHE A 85 17.44 0.33 3.00
N LEU A 86 17.16 -0.42 1.93
CA LEU A 86 18.18 -0.96 1.02
C LEU A 86 18.14 -0.27 -0.34
N PRO A 87 18.63 0.99 -0.44
CA PRO A 87 18.60 1.74 -1.71
C PRO A 87 19.44 1.10 -2.82
N GLN A 88 20.40 0.23 -2.45
CA GLN A 88 21.25 -0.50 -3.40
C GLN A 88 20.49 -1.61 -4.14
N LEU A 89 19.35 -2.04 -3.62
CA LEU A 89 18.53 -3.14 -4.18
C LEU A 89 17.12 -2.66 -4.54
N PRO A 90 16.98 -1.74 -5.52
CA PRO A 90 15.66 -1.19 -5.87
C PRO A 90 14.69 -2.24 -6.42
N LEU A 91 15.21 -3.29 -7.03
CA LEU A 91 14.40 -4.41 -7.53
C LEU A 91 13.74 -5.19 -6.39
N LEU A 92 14.34 -5.25 -5.20
CA LEU A 92 13.78 -5.96 -4.06
C LEU A 92 12.41 -5.39 -3.66
N ARG A 93 12.27 -4.05 -3.65
CA ARG A 93 11.00 -3.37 -3.37
C ARG A 93 9.92 -3.71 -4.40
N LYS A 94 10.31 -3.91 -5.68
CA LYS A 94 9.39 -4.22 -6.78
C LYS A 94 9.01 -5.71 -6.83
N LEU A 95 9.77 -6.59 -6.19
CA LEU A 95 9.50 -8.03 -6.16
C LEU A 95 8.67 -8.45 -4.96
N ILE A 96 8.83 -7.77 -3.83
CA ILE A 96 8.11 -8.08 -2.59
C ILE A 96 6.78 -7.32 -2.59
N ILE A 97 5.66 -8.02 -2.52
CA ILE A 97 4.31 -7.42 -2.52
C ILE A 97 4.18 -6.32 -1.45
N TRP A 98 4.65 -6.58 -0.23
CA TRP A 98 4.66 -5.58 0.86
C TRP A 98 5.64 -4.42 0.62
N GLY A 99 6.59 -4.57 -0.29
CA GLY A 99 7.53 -3.52 -0.72
C GLY A 99 6.92 -2.53 -1.73
N HIS A 100 5.78 -2.86 -2.34
CA HIS A 100 5.14 -2.03 -3.36
C HIS A 100 4.78 -0.62 -2.85
N TYR A 101 4.45 -0.46 -1.57
CA TYR A 101 4.29 0.87 -0.97
C TYR A 101 5.52 1.74 -1.12
N GLY A 102 6.71 1.19 -0.81
CA GLY A 102 7.97 1.92 -0.95
C GLY A 102 8.41 2.11 -2.40
N ALA A 103 8.05 1.16 -3.29
CA ALA A 103 8.36 1.26 -4.72
C ALA A 103 7.48 2.30 -5.44
N LEU A 104 6.26 2.51 -4.95
CA LEU A 104 5.29 3.48 -5.50
C LEU A 104 5.29 4.82 -4.76
N GLN A 105 6.14 4.98 -3.76
CA GLN A 105 6.30 6.25 -3.06
C GLN A 105 6.91 7.29 -4.00
N PHE A 106 6.25 8.43 -4.15
CA PHE A 106 6.72 9.54 -4.99
C PHE A 106 6.99 10.84 -4.22
N VAL A 107 6.83 10.79 -2.90
CA VAL A 107 7.16 11.89 -1.99
C VAL A 107 8.26 11.42 -1.05
N GLY A 108 9.37 12.12 -1.02
CA GLY A 108 10.46 11.90 -0.09
C GLY A 108 10.58 13.03 0.93
N LEU A 109 11.19 12.72 2.06
CA LEU A 109 11.52 13.67 3.11
C LEU A 109 13.04 13.75 3.24
N ASN A 110 13.58 14.94 3.13
CA ASN A 110 14.97 15.23 3.46
C ASN A 110 15.01 15.96 4.81
N TRP A 111 15.73 15.39 5.78
CA TRP A 111 15.93 16.02 7.08
C TRP A 111 17.32 16.62 7.16
N ASP A 112 17.38 17.95 7.22
CA ASP A 112 18.63 18.67 7.48
C ASP A 112 18.89 18.72 8.99
N ARG A 113 20.02 18.17 9.40
CA ARG A 113 20.42 18.11 10.82
C ARG A 113 20.88 19.46 11.38
N GLU A 114 21.41 20.35 10.54
CA GLU A 114 21.96 21.64 10.96
C GLU A 114 20.83 22.66 11.16
N THR A 115 19.95 22.77 10.18
CA THR A 115 18.82 23.71 10.23
C THR A 115 17.61 23.18 10.97
N ARG A 116 17.55 21.85 11.21
CA ARG A 116 16.37 21.12 11.75
C ARG A 116 15.10 21.32 10.92
N ILE A 117 15.27 21.59 9.63
CA ILE A 117 14.17 21.77 8.68
C ILE A 117 13.98 20.47 7.90
N SER A 118 12.72 20.13 7.64
CA SER A 118 12.36 19.00 6.78
C SER A 118 11.84 19.54 5.46
N ASP A 119 12.51 19.16 4.37
CA ASP A 119 12.09 19.49 3.01
C ASP A 119 11.47 18.30 2.32
N PHE A 120 10.32 18.50 1.70
CA PHE A 120 9.68 17.47 0.88
C PHE A 120 10.14 17.61 -0.56
N TYR A 121 10.48 16.48 -1.17
CA TYR A 121 10.81 16.42 -2.59
C TYR A 121 9.97 15.34 -3.29
N TYR A 122 9.78 15.49 -4.60
CA TYR A 122 8.95 14.61 -5.38
C TYR A 122 9.82 13.79 -6.34
N PHE A 123 9.51 12.49 -6.43
CA PHE A 123 10.06 11.59 -7.45
C PHE A 123 9.15 11.56 -8.66
N ASP A 124 9.70 11.14 -9.79
CA ASP A 124 8.89 10.82 -10.96
C ASP A 124 8.01 9.61 -10.68
N LEU A 125 6.76 9.69 -11.16
CA LEU A 125 5.79 8.63 -10.99
C LEU A 125 6.11 7.46 -11.92
N ASP A 126 6.40 6.29 -11.35
CA ASP A 126 6.59 5.04 -12.10
C ASP A 126 5.22 4.43 -12.50
N TRP A 127 4.60 5.02 -13.52
CA TRP A 127 3.31 4.55 -14.04
C TRP A 127 3.37 3.14 -14.61
N ALA A 128 4.52 2.74 -15.18
CA ALA A 128 4.70 1.40 -15.70
C ALA A 128 4.65 0.38 -14.57
N PHE A 129 5.35 0.64 -13.48
CA PHE A 129 5.32 -0.23 -12.31
C PHE A 129 3.94 -0.22 -11.63
N PHE A 130 3.29 0.94 -11.51
CA PHE A 130 1.93 1.03 -10.98
C PHE A 130 0.96 0.15 -11.79
N THR A 131 1.03 0.22 -13.11
CA THR A 131 0.19 -0.61 -13.98
C THR A 131 0.48 -2.10 -13.77
N ALA A 132 1.76 -2.48 -13.62
CA ALA A 132 2.13 -3.86 -13.30
C ALA A 132 1.53 -4.32 -11.95
N VAL A 133 1.57 -3.49 -10.91
CA VAL A 133 0.96 -3.80 -9.60
C VAL A 133 -0.56 -3.99 -9.72
N VAL A 134 -1.25 -3.14 -10.50
CA VAL A 134 -2.69 -3.31 -10.78
C VAL A 134 -2.98 -4.64 -11.45
N ILE A 135 -2.19 -5.02 -12.46
CA ILE A 135 -2.35 -6.31 -13.16
C ILE A 135 -2.12 -7.46 -12.19
N VAL A 136 -1.06 -7.42 -11.40
CA VAL A 136 -0.75 -8.46 -10.39
C VAL A 136 -1.88 -8.56 -9.37
N THR A 137 -2.42 -7.45 -8.88
CA THR A 137 -3.57 -7.42 -7.97
C THR A 137 -4.79 -8.14 -8.56
N ILE A 138 -5.09 -7.89 -9.84
CA ILE A 138 -6.20 -8.55 -10.55
C ILE A 138 -5.94 -10.05 -10.68
N VAL A 139 -4.72 -10.45 -11.05
CA VAL A 139 -4.33 -11.88 -11.16
C VAL A 139 -4.46 -12.58 -9.81
N LEU A 140 -3.96 -11.96 -8.74
CA LEU A 140 -4.07 -12.50 -7.37
C LEU A 140 -5.52 -12.65 -6.93
N TYR A 141 -6.39 -11.70 -7.29
CA TYR A 141 -7.83 -11.80 -7.00
C TYR A 141 -8.45 -13.03 -7.67
N PHE A 142 -8.22 -13.23 -8.96
CA PHE A 142 -8.78 -14.39 -9.67
C PHE A 142 -8.16 -15.71 -9.22
N ALA A 143 -6.86 -15.75 -8.94
CA ALA A 143 -6.18 -16.91 -8.39
C ALA A 143 -6.74 -17.27 -7.02
N GLY A 144 -6.88 -16.31 -6.12
CA GLY A 144 -7.47 -16.51 -4.79
C GLY A 144 -8.91 -17.02 -4.88
N ARG A 145 -9.73 -16.46 -5.78
CA ARG A 145 -11.09 -16.91 -6.02
C ARG A 145 -11.12 -18.37 -6.52
N LYS A 146 -10.25 -18.74 -7.45
CA LYS A 146 -10.16 -20.11 -7.96
C LYS A 146 -9.75 -21.10 -6.86
N LEU A 147 -8.75 -20.74 -6.05
CA LEU A 147 -8.32 -21.57 -4.91
C LEU A 147 -9.45 -21.77 -3.90
N PHE A 148 -10.27 -20.73 -3.69
CA PHE A 148 -11.43 -20.79 -2.82
C PHE A 148 -12.45 -21.83 -3.33
N THR A 149 -12.83 -21.77 -4.61
CA THR A 149 -13.80 -22.71 -5.19
C THR A 149 -13.30 -24.15 -5.21
N LEU A 150 -11.99 -24.39 -5.36
CA LEU A 150 -11.40 -25.73 -5.31
C LEU A 150 -11.39 -26.34 -3.91
N LYS A 151 -11.44 -25.51 -2.86
CA LYS A 151 -11.40 -25.99 -1.46
C LYS A 151 -12.79 -26.23 -0.86
N GLU A 152 -13.84 -25.64 -1.44
CA GLU A 152 -15.23 -25.87 -1.01
C GLU A 152 -15.84 -27.15 -1.59
N VAL A 153 -15.15 -27.81 -2.51
CA VAL A 153 -15.52 -29.14 -3.07
C VAL A 153 -14.74 -30.23 -2.36
#